data_24912fb8dc0650c1105d2e8ee284f4bd
#
_entry.id   24912fb8dc0650c1105d2e8ee284f4bd
#
_cell.length_a   1.000
_cell.length_b   1.000
_cell.length_c   1.000
_cell.angle_alpha   90.00
_cell.angle_beta   90.00
_cell.angle_gamma   90.00
#
_symmetry.space_group_name_H-M   'P 1'
#
loop_
_entity.id
_entity.type
_entity.pdbx_description
1 polymer ?
#
loop_
_entity_poly.entity_id
_entity_poly.type
_entity_poly.pdbx_seq_one_letter_code
_entity_poly.pdbx_strand_id
1 'polypeptide(L)'
;IAIGLVFTGIYFVVFRTLILKLDLKSPGREDDEEETKLYTKADYKASKGMGVAMDSISPAEIDSTNLSKAQIILNALGGADNIEELNNCATRLRVSVKDPSLVQDVSVFKKAGAHGLVKKGKAVQVIIGMSVVKFREEVEVLMK
;
A
#
# COMPACT_ATOMS: atom_id res chain seq x y z
N ILE A 1 -42.58 26.65 -8.12
CA ILE A 1 -42.64 25.62 -7.07
C ILE A 1 -43.20 24.31 -7.65
N ALA A 2 -44.34 24.30 -8.38
CA ALA A 2 -44.92 23.08 -8.94
C ALA A 2 -44.01 22.33 -9.91
N ILE A 3 -43.26 23.03 -10.77
CA ILE A 3 -42.30 22.45 -11.71
C ILE A 3 -41.15 21.75 -10.96
N GLY A 4 -40.68 22.32 -9.88
CA GLY A 4 -39.62 21.72 -9.07
C GLY A 4 -40.01 20.39 -8.42
N LEU A 5 -41.27 20.28 -7.94
CA LEU A 5 -41.79 19.03 -7.37
C LEU A 5 -41.90 17.91 -8.43
N VAL A 6 -42.28 18.26 -9.67
CA VAL A 6 -42.34 17.28 -10.77
C VAL A 6 -40.93 16.77 -11.11
N PHE A 7 -39.95 17.66 -11.25
CA PHE A 7 -38.57 17.26 -11.51
C PHE A 7 -37.99 16.41 -10.38
N THR A 8 -38.25 16.75 -9.12
CA THR A 8 -37.79 15.96 -7.96
C THR A 8 -38.38 14.53 -8.01
N GLY A 9 -39.65 14.38 -8.36
CA GLY A 9 -40.27 13.08 -8.51
C GLY A 9 -39.64 12.24 -9.65
N ILE A 10 -39.39 12.86 -10.81
CA ILE A 10 -38.73 12.20 -11.93
C ILE A 10 -37.29 11.77 -11.53
N TYR A 11 -36.53 12.65 -10.94
CA TYR A 11 -35.17 12.34 -10.47
C TYR A 11 -35.17 11.17 -9.48
N PHE A 12 -36.07 11.19 -8.51
CA PHE A 12 -36.14 10.12 -7.51
C PHE A 12 -36.45 8.76 -8.15
N VAL A 13 -37.41 8.69 -9.09
CA VAL A 13 -37.76 7.45 -9.76
C VAL A 13 -36.62 6.95 -10.65
N VAL A 14 -36.00 7.84 -11.42
CA VAL A 14 -34.86 7.51 -12.30
C VAL A 14 -33.69 6.99 -11.51
N PHE A 15 -33.25 7.70 -10.45
CA PHE A 15 -32.12 7.28 -9.62
C PHE A 15 -32.40 5.98 -8.87
N ARG A 16 -33.63 5.83 -8.33
CA ARG A 16 -34.03 4.58 -7.67
C ARG A 16 -33.98 3.40 -8.63
N THR A 17 -34.47 3.54 -9.85
CA THR A 17 -34.44 2.46 -10.83
C THR A 17 -33.03 2.16 -11.33
N LEU A 18 -32.19 3.17 -11.52
CA LEU A 18 -30.79 2.99 -11.90
C LEU A 18 -30.01 2.24 -10.81
N ILE A 19 -30.14 2.64 -9.55
CA ILE A 19 -29.45 1.99 -8.42
C ILE A 19 -29.91 0.53 -8.28
N LEU A 20 -31.21 0.25 -8.40
CA LEU A 20 -31.73 -1.10 -8.21
C LEU A 20 -31.51 -2.02 -9.42
N LYS A 21 -31.53 -1.48 -10.67
CA LYS A 21 -31.36 -2.28 -11.89
C LYS A 21 -29.92 -2.48 -12.31
N LEU A 22 -29.06 -1.48 -12.09
CA LEU A 22 -27.65 -1.52 -12.50
C LEU A 22 -26.73 -1.89 -11.34
N ASP A 23 -27.29 -2.11 -10.13
CA ASP A 23 -26.53 -2.42 -8.91
C ASP A 23 -25.27 -1.53 -8.76
N LEU A 24 -25.51 -0.22 -8.98
CA LEU A 24 -24.42 0.77 -8.90
C LEU A 24 -23.89 0.82 -7.46
N LYS A 25 -22.73 0.25 -7.28
CA LYS A 25 -22.02 0.25 -6.01
C LYS A 25 -21.56 1.66 -5.70
N SER A 26 -22.19 2.28 -4.71
CA SER A 26 -21.74 3.57 -4.17
C SER A 26 -20.65 3.32 -3.11
N PRO A 27 -19.73 4.28 -2.88
CA PRO A 27 -18.73 4.15 -1.81
C PRO A 27 -19.39 3.82 -0.47
N GLY A 28 -18.99 2.69 0.13
CA GLY A 28 -19.58 2.14 1.36
C GLY A 28 -20.66 1.08 1.15
N ARG A 29 -20.95 0.70 -0.10
CA ARG A 29 -21.85 -0.40 -0.49
C ARG A 29 -21.13 -1.40 -1.40
N GLU A 30 -19.82 -1.50 -1.26
CA GLU A 30 -19.02 -2.52 -1.90
C GLU A 30 -19.26 -3.85 -1.18
N ASP A 31 -19.44 -4.92 -1.98
CA ASP A 31 -19.55 -6.25 -1.39
C ASP A 31 -18.27 -6.56 -0.63
N ASP A 32 -18.40 -7.08 0.58
CA ASP A 32 -17.34 -7.35 1.57
C ASP A 32 -16.23 -8.32 1.10
N GLU A 33 -16.07 -8.55 -0.20
CA GLU A 33 -15.08 -9.48 -0.75
C GLU A 33 -13.73 -8.83 -1.12
N GLU A 34 -13.61 -7.51 -1.13
CA GLU A 34 -12.30 -6.82 -1.18
C GLU A 34 -12.15 -5.89 0.02
N GLU A 35 -11.89 -6.50 1.14
CA GLU A 35 -11.14 -6.03 2.32
C GLU A 35 -10.90 -4.52 2.47
N THR A 36 -11.94 -3.76 2.75
CA THR A 36 -11.85 -2.69 3.73
C THR A 36 -12.49 -3.14 5.05
N LYS A 37 -12.03 -4.26 5.59
CA LYS A 37 -12.32 -4.59 6.99
C LYS A 37 -11.78 -3.46 7.85
N LEU A 38 -12.67 -2.58 8.29
CA LEU A 38 -12.40 -1.77 9.48
C LEU A 38 -12.15 -2.77 10.62
N TYR A 39 -10.88 -3.03 10.88
CA TYR A 39 -10.49 -3.86 12.01
C TYR A 39 -11.00 -3.19 13.29
N THR A 40 -12.03 -3.77 13.89
CA THR A 40 -12.48 -3.33 15.21
C THR A 40 -11.39 -3.68 16.23
N LYS A 41 -11.37 -2.95 17.34
CA LYS A 41 -10.43 -3.22 18.45
C LYS A 41 -10.56 -4.66 18.99
N ALA A 42 -11.68 -5.33 18.72
CA ALA A 42 -11.92 -6.73 19.05
C ALA A 42 -11.21 -7.67 18.06
N ASP A 43 -11.24 -7.37 16.77
CA ASP A 43 -10.54 -8.15 15.73
C ASP A 43 -9.03 -8.04 15.90
N TYR A 44 -8.54 -6.85 16.28
CA TYR A 44 -7.13 -6.65 16.64
C TYR A 44 -6.72 -7.47 17.87
N LYS A 45 -7.59 -7.61 18.88
CA LYS A 45 -7.33 -8.47 20.04
C LYS A 45 -7.40 -9.96 19.71
N ALA A 46 -8.26 -10.38 18.79
CA ALA A 46 -8.39 -11.77 18.37
C ALA A 46 -7.21 -12.22 17.51
N SER A 47 -6.69 -11.37 16.63
CA SER A 47 -5.48 -11.63 15.85
C SER A 47 -4.21 -11.65 16.73
N LYS A 48 -4.22 -10.91 17.86
CA LYS A 48 -3.14 -10.94 18.86
C LYS A 48 -3.09 -12.24 19.69
N GLY A 49 -4.15 -13.05 19.65
CA GLY A 49 -4.21 -14.37 20.31
C GLY A 49 -3.51 -15.49 19.54
N MET A 50 -3.10 -15.27 18.27
CA MET A 50 -2.33 -16.21 17.47
C MET A 50 -0.97 -15.64 17.08
N GLY A 51 -0.14 -15.41 18.13
CA GLY A 51 1.29 -15.22 18.00
C GLY A 51 1.71 -14.00 17.16
N VAL A 52 1.82 -12.86 17.76
CA VAL A 52 3.04 -12.07 17.95
C VAL A 52 2.70 -10.95 18.90
N ALA A 53 3.23 -11.01 20.11
CA ALA A 53 3.17 -9.94 21.09
C ALA A 53 3.83 -8.69 20.52
N MET A 54 3.01 -7.66 20.24
CA MET A 54 3.49 -6.32 19.93
C MET A 54 3.31 -5.50 21.21
N ASP A 55 4.07 -5.84 22.22
CA ASP A 55 4.28 -5.02 23.40
C ASP A 55 5.78 -4.84 23.61
N SER A 56 6.17 -3.57 23.79
CA SER A 56 7.53 -3.11 24.05
C SER A 56 8.58 -3.49 22.96
N ILE A 57 8.63 -2.67 21.92
CA ILE A 57 9.80 -2.63 21.04
C ILE A 57 10.94 -2.01 21.83
N SER A 58 11.76 -2.87 22.44
CA SER A 58 13.10 -2.52 22.85
C SER A 58 13.93 -2.19 21.60
N PRO A 59 14.79 -1.16 21.61
CA PRO A 59 15.60 -0.76 20.45
C PRO A 59 16.60 -1.82 19.94
N ALA A 60 16.61 -3.02 20.54
CA ALA A 60 17.56 -4.11 20.22
C ALA A 60 16.99 -5.21 19.31
N GLU A 61 15.69 -5.20 19.01
CA GLU A 61 15.07 -6.09 18.01
C GLU A 61 14.69 -5.29 16.76
N ILE A 62 15.64 -4.61 16.16
CA ILE A 62 15.60 -4.17 14.75
C ILE A 62 15.76 -5.46 13.95
N ASP A 63 14.68 -6.05 13.76
CA ASP A 63 14.29 -7.33 13.27
C ASP A 63 15.06 -7.78 12.03
N SER A 64 15.72 -8.91 12.17
CA SER A 64 16.20 -9.74 11.06
C SER A 64 15.17 -9.93 9.94
N THR A 65 13.87 -9.88 10.24
CA THR A 65 12.76 -9.95 9.26
C THR A 65 12.58 -8.69 8.43
N ASN A 66 12.72 -7.50 9.00
CA ASN A 66 12.62 -6.25 8.26
C ASN A 66 13.91 -5.99 7.48
N LEU A 67 15.06 -6.28 8.06
CA LEU A 67 16.34 -6.22 7.37
C LEU A 67 16.35 -7.17 6.15
N SER A 68 15.78 -8.36 6.29
CA SER A 68 15.65 -9.29 5.15
C SER A 68 14.72 -8.76 4.05
N LYS A 69 13.65 -8.05 4.40
CA LYS A 69 12.74 -7.41 3.44
C LYS A 69 13.40 -6.23 2.73
N ALA A 70 14.12 -5.38 3.46
CA ALA A 70 14.90 -4.29 2.90
C ALA A 70 15.98 -4.81 1.94
N GLN A 71 16.64 -5.91 2.28
CA GLN A 71 17.62 -6.58 1.43
C GLN A 71 17.00 -7.10 0.14
N ILE A 72 15.78 -7.67 0.20
CA ILE A 72 15.06 -8.13 -1.01
C ILE A 72 14.73 -6.93 -1.89
N ILE A 73 14.26 -5.81 -1.32
CA ILE A 73 13.96 -4.59 -2.08
C ILE A 73 15.23 -4.01 -2.71
N LEU A 74 16.33 -3.95 -1.98
CA LEU A 74 17.61 -3.47 -2.48
C LEU A 74 18.10 -4.31 -3.66
N ASN A 75 18.08 -5.64 -3.51
CA ASN A 75 18.46 -6.57 -4.59
C ASN A 75 17.51 -6.46 -5.80
N ALA A 76 16.21 -6.27 -5.55
CA ALA A 76 15.21 -6.11 -6.61
C ALA A 76 15.33 -4.79 -7.37
N LEU A 77 15.95 -3.76 -6.78
CA LEU A 77 16.29 -2.49 -7.42
C LEU A 77 17.58 -2.57 -8.26
N GLY A 78 18.28 -3.70 -8.22
CA GLY A 78 19.56 -3.90 -8.93
C GLY A 78 20.79 -3.71 -8.05
N GLY A 79 20.61 -3.69 -6.71
CA GLY A 79 21.70 -3.50 -5.74
C GLY A 79 22.00 -2.03 -5.46
N ALA A 80 22.89 -1.81 -4.47
CA ALA A 80 23.29 -0.47 -4.02
C ALA A 80 23.92 0.36 -5.15
N ASP A 81 24.74 -0.27 -6.00
CA ASP A 81 25.43 0.40 -7.10
C ASP A 81 24.49 0.98 -8.17
N ASN A 82 23.28 0.42 -8.29
CA ASN A 82 22.28 0.90 -9.25
C ASN A 82 21.47 2.08 -8.72
N ILE A 83 21.54 2.38 -7.43
CA ILE A 83 20.77 3.48 -6.80
C ILE A 83 21.57 4.79 -6.90
N GLU A 84 20.99 5.81 -7.52
CA GLU A 84 21.53 7.18 -7.56
C GLU A 84 21.00 7.99 -6.38
N GLU A 85 19.69 7.89 -6.11
CA GLU A 85 19.01 8.66 -5.08
C GLU A 85 17.94 7.82 -4.40
N LEU A 86 17.88 7.90 -3.07
CA LEU A 86 16.88 7.23 -2.26
C LEU A 86 16.12 8.23 -1.39
N ASN A 87 14.85 8.39 -1.67
CA ASN A 87 13.93 9.25 -0.94
C ASN A 87 12.63 8.53 -0.60
N ASN A 88 11.79 9.12 0.22
CA ASN A 88 10.45 8.63 0.46
C ASN A 88 9.42 9.77 0.54
N CYS A 89 8.16 9.43 0.31
CA CYS A 89 7.01 10.22 0.76
C CYS A 89 6.27 9.45 1.87
N ALA A 90 5.06 9.84 2.21
CA ALA A 90 4.32 9.24 3.31
C ALA A 90 4.12 7.70 3.19
N THR A 91 4.00 7.17 1.98
CA THR A 91 3.69 5.74 1.74
C THR A 91 4.53 5.07 0.67
N ARG A 92 5.40 5.82 -0.03
CA ARG A 92 6.18 5.31 -1.16
C ARG A 92 7.66 5.58 -0.98
N LEU A 93 8.45 4.55 -1.19
CA LEU A 93 9.89 4.70 -1.40
C LEU A 93 10.11 5.21 -2.83
N ARG A 94 10.85 6.29 -2.98
CA ARG A 94 11.19 6.91 -4.28
C ARG A 94 12.65 6.70 -4.54
N VAL A 95 12.96 6.04 -5.62
CA VAL A 95 14.33 5.66 -5.98
C VAL A 95 14.64 6.14 -7.39
N SER A 96 15.75 6.82 -7.56
CA SER A 96 16.35 7.05 -8.87
C SER A 96 17.39 5.98 -9.12
N VAL A 97 17.26 5.24 -10.22
CA VAL A 97 18.18 4.17 -10.60
C VAL A 97 19.02 4.56 -11.82
N LYS A 98 20.26 4.08 -11.89
CA LYS A 98 21.15 4.27 -13.04
C LYS A 98 20.63 3.53 -14.25
N ASP A 99 20.31 2.25 -14.07
CA ASP A 99 19.79 1.38 -15.10
C ASP A 99 18.43 0.77 -14.67
N PRO A 100 17.32 1.19 -15.32
CA PRO A 100 16.00 0.65 -15.02
C PRO A 100 15.79 -0.80 -15.47
N SER A 101 16.65 -1.35 -16.32
CA SER A 101 16.57 -2.74 -16.80
C SER A 101 16.94 -3.74 -15.71
N LEU A 102 17.75 -3.33 -14.72
CA LEU A 102 18.14 -4.15 -13.58
C LEU A 102 17.04 -4.25 -12.51
N VAL A 103 16.01 -3.40 -12.62
CA VAL A 103 14.89 -3.40 -11.67
C VAL A 103 13.95 -4.56 -11.97
N GLN A 104 13.85 -5.49 -11.04
CA GLN A 104 13.06 -6.70 -11.16
C GLN A 104 11.54 -6.43 -11.26
N ASP A 105 10.77 -7.49 -11.42
CA ASP A 105 9.32 -7.39 -11.55
C ASP A 105 8.63 -7.13 -10.19
N VAL A 106 7.42 -6.58 -10.26
CA VAL A 106 6.58 -6.24 -9.09
C VAL A 106 6.36 -7.42 -8.15
N SER A 107 6.35 -8.65 -8.66
CA SER A 107 6.19 -9.87 -7.87
C SER A 107 7.25 -10.05 -6.78
N VAL A 108 8.48 -9.61 -7.04
CA VAL A 108 9.59 -9.70 -6.07
C VAL A 108 9.41 -8.67 -4.95
N PHE A 109 9.00 -7.46 -5.30
CA PHE A 109 8.70 -6.41 -4.32
C PHE A 109 7.50 -6.78 -3.41
N LYS A 110 6.49 -7.46 -3.98
CA LYS A 110 5.36 -7.98 -3.19
C LYS A 110 5.80 -9.01 -2.15
N LYS A 111 6.75 -9.87 -2.46
CA LYS A 111 7.33 -10.84 -1.49
C LYS A 111 8.02 -10.14 -0.30
N ALA A 112 8.56 -8.94 -0.54
CA ALA A 112 9.14 -8.10 0.52
C ALA A 112 8.10 -7.26 1.27
N GLY A 113 6.80 -7.41 0.96
CA GLY A 113 5.71 -6.68 1.61
C GLY A 113 5.34 -5.36 0.95
N ALA A 114 5.82 -5.08 -0.26
CA ALA A 114 5.36 -3.92 -1.02
C ALA A 114 3.98 -4.20 -1.64
N HIS A 115 3.12 -3.19 -1.63
CA HIS A 115 1.79 -3.27 -2.24
C HIS A 115 1.82 -3.10 -3.77
N GLY A 116 2.86 -2.44 -4.30
CA GLY A 116 2.99 -2.21 -5.72
C GLY A 116 4.29 -1.52 -6.12
N LEU A 117 4.50 -1.45 -7.44
CA LEU A 117 5.66 -0.83 -8.06
C LEU A 117 5.22 0.05 -9.22
N VAL A 118 5.74 1.26 -9.30
CA VAL A 118 5.56 2.16 -10.44
C VAL A 118 6.93 2.49 -11.00
N LYS A 119 7.15 2.16 -12.28
CA LYS A 119 8.39 2.48 -13.01
C LYS A 119 8.09 3.60 -14.03
N LYS A 120 8.88 4.66 -14.01
CA LYS A 120 8.80 5.75 -14.98
C LYS A 120 10.22 6.15 -15.41
N GLY A 121 10.74 5.48 -16.43
CA GLY A 121 12.14 5.62 -16.83
C GLY A 121 13.07 5.24 -15.66
N LYS A 122 13.99 6.13 -15.30
CA LYS A 122 14.90 5.93 -14.17
C LYS A 122 14.25 6.11 -12.78
N ALA A 123 13.05 6.70 -12.71
CA ALA A 123 12.36 6.90 -11.46
C ALA A 123 11.49 5.67 -11.13
N VAL A 124 11.75 5.07 -9.98
CA VAL A 124 11.05 3.90 -9.46
C VAL A 124 10.36 4.28 -8.15
N GLN A 125 9.10 3.91 -7.99
CA GLN A 125 8.35 4.12 -6.77
C GLN A 125 7.83 2.78 -6.25
N VAL A 126 8.27 2.40 -5.06
CA VAL A 126 7.81 1.19 -4.36
C VAL A 126 6.76 1.60 -3.34
N ILE A 127 5.56 1.09 -3.46
CA ILE A 127 4.45 1.39 -2.55
C ILE A 127 4.55 0.46 -1.35
N ILE A 128 4.91 0.99 -0.18
CA ILE A 128 5.17 0.22 1.05
C ILE A 128 4.09 0.48 2.11
N GLY A 129 3.53 1.70 2.14
CA GLY A 129 2.60 2.13 3.17
C GLY A 129 3.30 2.91 4.28
N MET A 130 2.68 2.95 5.47
CA MET A 130 3.11 3.81 6.58
C MET A 130 4.51 3.50 7.15
N SER A 131 5.01 2.30 6.93
CA SER A 131 6.35 1.86 7.38
C SER A 131 7.49 2.30 6.47
N VAL A 132 7.22 3.07 5.43
CA VAL A 132 8.21 3.47 4.41
C VAL A 132 9.45 4.15 4.96
N VAL A 133 9.33 4.94 6.03
CA VAL A 133 10.45 5.65 6.67
C VAL A 133 11.46 4.64 7.22
N LYS A 134 10.98 3.64 7.95
CA LYS A 134 11.84 2.54 8.48
C LYS A 134 12.52 1.78 7.35
N PHE A 135 11.76 1.44 6.30
CA PHE A 135 12.33 0.78 5.12
C PHE A 135 13.42 1.59 4.43
N ARG A 136 13.26 2.91 4.33
CA ARG A 136 14.29 3.78 3.77
C ARG A 136 15.56 3.73 4.61
N GLU A 137 15.44 3.88 5.93
CA GLU A 137 16.55 3.84 6.87
C GLU A 137 17.31 2.50 6.80
N GLU A 138 16.57 1.37 6.75
CA GLU A 138 17.14 0.04 6.63
C GLU A 138 17.88 -0.14 5.29
N VAL A 139 17.30 0.33 4.18
CA VAL A 139 17.97 0.31 2.86
C VAL A 139 19.21 1.19 2.86
N GLU A 140 19.16 2.38 3.46
CA GLU A 140 20.34 3.25 3.58
C GLU A 140 21.48 2.62 4.39
N VAL A 141 21.14 1.85 5.44
CA VAL A 141 22.15 1.11 6.23
C VAL A 141 22.80 0.02 5.39
N LEU A 142 22.03 -0.66 4.54
CA LEU A 142 22.52 -1.73 3.66
C LEU A 142 23.32 -1.21 2.45
N MET A 143 23.19 0.07 2.12
CA MET A 143 23.96 0.71 1.04
C MET A 143 25.35 1.21 1.48
N LYS A 144 25.61 1.26 2.78
CA LYS A 144 26.91 1.70 3.36
C LYS A 144 27.89 0.56 3.45
#